data_912d8d973a243fe2ebade6082639bdb6
#
_entry.id   912d8d973a243fe2ebade6082639bdb6
#
_cell.length_a   1.000
_cell.length_b   1.000
_cell.length_c   1.000
_cell.angle_alpha   90.00
_cell.angle_beta   90.00
_cell.angle_gamma   90.00
#
_symmetry.space_group_name_H-M   'P 1'
#
loop_
_entity.id
_entity.type
_entity.pdbx_description
1 polymer ?
#
loop_
_entity_poly.entity_id
_entity_poly.type
_entity_poly.pdbx_seq_one_letter_code
_entity_poly.pdbx_strand_id
1 'polypeptide(L)'
;MEYQIYNNGKVTRIELATSEISSGGQGRIFKIQNPLFLHGYCAKIYKDANHASSNREKIEYMVVNKPTNKDMANIRICWPEYIIYNNQSEFCGYVMPLAFDGSRDLKIIEIYSVGKTIEQKYPKFPEWHKKYELDTPQGFINRIKMLHNWALATEIIHNSGKYIIVDLKPENVLATPDGRISVVDTDSFQIVDGAKNFPGPVATPEYF
;
A
#
# COMPACT_ATOMS: atom_id res chain seq x y z
N MET A 1 15.60 -7.54 13.19
CA MET A 1 14.80 -6.94 14.30
C MET A 1 13.67 -7.89 14.62
N GLU A 2 13.46 -8.23 15.90
CA GLU A 2 12.44 -9.20 16.33
C GLU A 2 11.20 -8.50 16.85
N TYR A 3 10.04 -9.02 16.45
CA TYR A 3 8.71 -8.57 16.86
C TYR A 3 7.78 -9.79 17.02
N GLN A 4 6.55 -9.55 17.42
CA GLN A 4 5.53 -10.58 17.59
C GLN A 4 4.25 -10.21 16.84
N ILE A 5 3.59 -11.20 16.25
CA ILE A 5 2.23 -11.08 15.71
C ILE A 5 1.30 -12.06 16.41
N TYR A 6 0.02 -11.70 16.47
CA TYR A 6 -1.03 -12.60 16.93
C TYR A 6 -1.77 -13.16 15.72
N ASN A 7 -1.81 -14.48 15.63
CA ASN A 7 -2.53 -15.20 14.59
C ASN A 7 -3.36 -16.33 15.21
N ASN A 8 -4.69 -16.24 15.11
CA ASN A 8 -5.62 -17.27 15.63
C ASN A 8 -5.32 -17.71 17.08
N GLY A 9 -5.09 -16.74 17.96
CA GLY A 9 -4.79 -16.98 19.36
C GLY A 9 -3.36 -17.46 19.67
N LYS A 10 -2.50 -17.57 18.64
CA LYS A 10 -1.09 -17.92 18.81
C LYS A 10 -0.20 -16.70 18.61
N VAL A 11 0.79 -16.56 19.49
CA VAL A 11 1.87 -15.60 19.31
C VAL A 11 2.90 -16.22 18.37
N THR A 12 3.25 -15.50 17.33
CA THR A 12 4.30 -15.89 16.38
C THR A 12 5.38 -14.82 16.35
N ARG A 13 6.63 -15.20 16.53
CA ARG A 13 7.77 -14.29 16.35
C ARG A 13 7.99 -14.05 14.87
N ILE A 14 8.26 -12.79 14.53
CA ILE A 14 8.66 -12.38 13.19
C ILE A 14 10.02 -11.69 13.23
N GLU A 15 10.78 -11.89 12.19
CA GLU A 15 12.09 -11.26 11.99
C GLU A 15 12.01 -10.31 10.79
N LEU A 16 12.31 -9.04 11.02
CA LEU A 16 12.34 -8.02 9.99
C LEU A 16 13.79 -7.79 9.50
N ALA A 17 13.91 -7.45 8.23
CA ALA A 17 15.19 -7.02 7.66
C ALA A 17 15.73 -5.78 8.42
N THR A 18 17.04 -5.59 8.36
CA THR A 18 17.71 -4.44 8.99
C THR A 18 17.55 -3.16 8.19
N SER A 19 17.37 -3.28 6.86
CA SER A 19 17.12 -2.17 5.96
C SER A 19 15.61 -2.02 5.68
N GLU A 20 15.11 -0.79 5.69
CA GLU A 20 13.77 -0.48 5.28
C GLU A 20 13.61 -0.55 3.75
N ILE A 21 12.42 -0.93 3.28
CA ILE A 21 12.04 -0.87 1.87
C ILE A 21 11.66 0.56 1.51
N SER A 22 10.95 1.24 2.41
CA SER A 22 10.40 2.58 2.24
C SER A 22 10.15 3.23 3.59
N SER A 23 10.13 4.56 3.61
CA SER A 23 9.82 5.35 4.81
C SER A 23 8.86 6.47 4.44
N GLY A 24 7.74 6.55 5.13
CA GLY A 24 6.75 7.63 5.04
C GLY A 24 6.73 8.51 6.28
N GLY A 25 5.79 9.44 6.37
CA GLY A 25 5.63 10.35 7.51
C GLY A 25 5.43 9.61 8.83
N GLN A 26 4.53 8.64 8.86
CA GLN A 26 4.08 7.95 10.09
C GLN A 26 4.83 6.66 10.39
N GLY A 27 5.43 5.99 9.38
CA GLY A 27 6.00 4.66 9.57
C GLY A 27 7.10 4.30 8.57
N ARG A 28 7.74 3.17 8.84
CA ARG A 28 8.76 2.55 7.99
C ARG A 28 8.30 1.17 7.57
N ILE A 29 8.60 0.79 6.34
CA ILE A 29 8.22 -0.51 5.76
C ILE A 29 9.44 -1.41 5.72
N PHE A 30 9.32 -2.61 6.28
CA PHE A 30 10.39 -3.60 6.34
C PHE A 30 9.96 -4.91 5.68
N LYS A 31 10.89 -5.57 5.01
CA LYS A 31 10.70 -6.93 4.53
C LYS A 31 10.69 -7.90 5.72
N ILE A 32 9.76 -8.87 5.71
CA ILE A 32 9.73 -9.95 6.69
C ILE A 32 10.65 -11.07 6.18
N GLN A 33 11.61 -11.50 7.02
CA GLN A 33 12.55 -12.56 6.71
C GLN A 33 12.06 -13.91 7.21
N ASN A 34 11.45 -13.93 8.39
CA ASN A 34 10.89 -15.12 9.03
C ASN A 34 9.56 -14.77 9.72
N PRO A 35 8.61 -15.72 9.80
CA PRO A 35 8.62 -17.08 9.25
C PRO A 35 8.30 -17.13 7.74
N LEU A 36 8.57 -18.26 7.11
CA LEU A 36 8.40 -18.47 5.67
C LEU A 36 6.96 -18.27 5.17
N PHE A 37 5.95 -18.54 5.99
CA PHE A 37 4.54 -18.34 5.58
C PHE A 37 4.18 -16.85 5.36
N LEU A 38 5.03 -15.92 5.82
CA LEU A 38 4.91 -14.48 5.56
C LEU A 38 5.77 -14.03 4.37
N HIS A 39 6.32 -14.94 3.55
CA HIS A 39 6.91 -14.56 2.29
C HIS A 39 5.86 -13.87 1.42
N GLY A 40 6.22 -12.73 0.81
CA GLY A 40 5.27 -11.89 0.08
C GLY A 40 4.53 -10.87 0.95
N TYR A 41 4.89 -10.77 2.23
CA TYR A 41 4.41 -9.75 3.16
C TYR A 41 5.52 -8.80 3.58
N CYS A 42 5.10 -7.63 4.07
CA CYS A 42 5.96 -6.64 4.71
C CYS A 42 5.32 -6.14 6.01
N ALA A 43 6.14 -5.51 6.83
CA ALA A 43 5.72 -4.91 8.09
C ALA A 43 5.80 -3.38 7.99
N LYS A 44 4.71 -2.67 8.32
CA LYS A 44 4.74 -1.23 8.61
C LYS A 44 4.92 -1.07 10.12
N ILE A 45 6.02 -0.44 10.52
CA ILE A 45 6.32 -0.09 11.91
C ILE A 45 6.18 1.42 12.06
N TYR A 46 5.34 1.87 12.99
CA TYR A 46 5.17 3.28 13.29
C TYR A 46 6.43 3.88 13.89
N LYS A 47 6.72 5.15 13.57
CA LYS A 47 7.96 5.82 13.98
C LYS A 47 8.02 6.13 15.48
N ASP A 48 6.86 6.33 16.08
CA ASP A 48 6.75 6.64 17.50
C ASP A 48 5.47 6.05 18.13
N ALA A 49 5.44 6.02 19.45
CA ALA A 49 4.36 5.45 20.23
C ALA A 49 3.02 6.22 20.08
N ASN A 50 3.05 7.53 19.80
CA ASN A 50 1.83 8.32 19.62
C ASN A 50 1.11 7.92 18.34
N HIS A 51 1.85 7.82 17.20
CA HIS A 51 1.29 7.31 15.95
C HIS A 51 0.79 5.88 16.10
N ALA A 52 1.52 5.02 16.79
CA ALA A 52 1.06 3.67 17.06
C ALA A 52 -0.26 3.69 17.87
N SER A 53 -0.29 4.36 19.00
CA SER A 53 -1.45 4.42 19.89
C SER A 53 -2.70 4.97 19.18
N SER A 54 -2.57 6.06 18.43
CA SER A 54 -3.69 6.70 17.72
C SER A 54 -4.28 5.82 16.59
N ASN A 55 -3.48 4.93 16.00
CA ASN A 55 -3.93 4.06 14.91
C ASN A 55 -4.35 2.65 15.37
N ARG A 56 -4.09 2.28 16.62
CA ARG A 56 -4.29 0.91 17.11
C ARG A 56 -5.70 0.39 16.85
N GLU A 57 -6.71 1.08 17.34
CA GLU A 57 -8.11 0.63 17.24
C GLU A 57 -8.56 0.52 15.78
N LYS A 58 -8.12 1.45 14.94
CA LYS A 58 -8.38 1.44 13.50
C LYS A 58 -7.76 0.21 12.82
N ILE A 59 -6.49 -0.10 13.12
CA ILE A 59 -5.81 -1.27 12.55
C ILE A 59 -6.42 -2.58 13.06
N GLU A 60 -6.79 -2.67 14.34
CA GLU A 60 -7.51 -3.81 14.89
C GLU A 60 -8.84 -4.04 14.16
N TYR A 61 -9.60 -2.97 13.89
CA TYR A 61 -10.81 -3.03 13.10
C TYR A 61 -10.54 -3.52 11.66
N MET A 62 -9.51 -2.98 10.99
CA MET A 62 -9.16 -3.32 9.61
C MET A 62 -8.75 -4.78 9.46
N VAL A 63 -7.98 -5.32 10.39
CA VAL A 63 -7.54 -6.74 10.37
C VAL A 63 -8.73 -7.69 10.36
N VAL A 64 -9.79 -7.36 11.08
CA VAL A 64 -11.03 -8.17 11.16
C VAL A 64 -11.95 -7.94 9.95
N ASN A 65 -12.00 -6.70 9.44
CA ASN A 65 -12.95 -6.28 8.40
C ASN A 65 -12.23 -6.03 7.08
N LYS A 66 -11.74 -7.08 6.43
CA LYS A 66 -11.01 -6.98 5.16
C LYS A 66 -11.98 -6.80 3.98
N PRO A 67 -11.66 -5.98 2.98
CA PRO A 67 -12.39 -5.98 1.73
C PRO A 67 -12.34 -7.35 1.06
N THR A 68 -13.46 -7.79 0.48
CA THR A 68 -13.49 -8.98 -0.38
C THR A 68 -12.72 -8.71 -1.67
N ASN A 69 -12.08 -9.74 -2.22
CA ASN A 69 -11.32 -9.63 -3.48
C ASN A 69 -10.15 -8.62 -3.48
N LYS A 70 -9.59 -8.32 -2.29
CA LYS A 70 -8.45 -7.38 -2.16
C LYS A 70 -7.17 -7.85 -2.86
N ASP A 71 -7.07 -9.14 -3.17
CA ASP A 71 -5.97 -9.76 -3.90
C ASP A 71 -6.50 -10.48 -5.13
N MET A 72 -6.21 -9.93 -6.30
CA MET A 72 -6.53 -10.50 -7.61
C MET A 72 -5.25 -10.59 -8.43
N ALA A 73 -5.30 -11.26 -9.58
CA ALA A 73 -4.13 -11.43 -10.44
C ALA A 73 -3.44 -10.09 -10.80
N ASN A 74 -4.23 -9.02 -10.99
CA ASN A 74 -3.76 -7.72 -11.44
C ASN A 74 -3.95 -6.60 -10.41
N ILE A 75 -4.50 -6.92 -9.24
CA ILE A 75 -4.82 -5.94 -8.19
C ILE A 75 -4.37 -6.50 -6.86
N ARG A 76 -3.71 -5.67 -6.07
CA ARG A 76 -3.36 -5.95 -4.69
C ARG A 76 -3.64 -4.73 -3.82
N ILE A 77 -4.52 -4.90 -2.84
CA ILE A 77 -4.73 -3.89 -1.82
C ILE A 77 -3.87 -4.31 -0.61
N CYS A 78 -2.83 -3.54 -0.31
CA CYS A 78 -1.90 -3.83 0.78
C CYS A 78 -2.57 -3.57 2.14
N TRP A 79 -3.54 -4.42 2.48
CA TRP A 79 -4.42 -4.30 3.63
C TRP A 79 -3.78 -4.90 4.89
N PRO A 80 -3.99 -4.33 6.09
CA PRO A 80 -3.55 -4.92 7.35
C PRO A 80 -4.07 -6.36 7.54
N GLU A 81 -3.15 -7.29 7.78
CA GLU A 81 -3.45 -8.72 7.96
C GLU A 81 -3.25 -9.21 9.38
N TYR A 82 -2.18 -8.74 10.03
CA TYR A 82 -1.82 -9.08 11.39
C TYR A 82 -1.30 -7.86 12.13
N ILE A 83 -1.56 -7.80 13.42
CA ILE A 83 -1.10 -6.74 14.31
C ILE A 83 0.30 -7.10 14.81
N ILE A 84 1.20 -6.11 14.85
CA ILE A 84 2.57 -6.28 15.34
C ILE A 84 2.70 -5.66 16.74
N TYR A 85 3.33 -6.42 17.62
CA TYR A 85 3.71 -6.00 18.96
C TYR A 85 5.24 -6.07 19.15
N ASN A 86 5.78 -5.15 19.93
CA ASN A 86 7.17 -5.20 20.36
C ASN A 86 7.37 -6.22 21.50
N ASN A 87 8.60 -6.34 22.00
CA ASN A 87 8.93 -7.27 23.08
C ASN A 87 8.29 -6.93 24.43
N GLN A 88 7.76 -5.72 24.59
CA GLN A 88 6.99 -5.27 25.75
C GLN A 88 5.48 -5.50 25.58
N SER A 89 5.07 -6.19 24.52
CA SER A 89 3.65 -6.41 24.16
C SER A 89 2.89 -5.12 23.84
N GLU A 90 3.60 -4.05 23.41
CA GLU A 90 3.00 -2.82 22.97
C GLU A 90 2.79 -2.86 21.45
N PHE A 91 1.61 -2.39 21.01
CA PHE A 91 1.31 -2.26 19.60
C PHE A 91 2.29 -1.30 18.92
N CYS A 92 2.88 -1.72 17.82
CA CYS A 92 3.86 -0.89 17.10
C CYS A 92 3.69 -0.88 15.58
N GLY A 93 2.73 -1.66 15.04
CA GLY A 93 2.54 -1.71 13.61
C GLY A 93 1.67 -2.87 13.13
N TYR A 94 1.77 -3.18 11.85
CA TYR A 94 0.99 -4.26 11.25
C TYR A 94 1.73 -4.91 10.06
N VAL A 95 1.31 -6.14 9.75
CA VAL A 95 1.74 -6.89 8.56
C VAL A 95 0.71 -6.69 7.45
N MET A 96 1.19 -6.50 6.23
CA MET A 96 0.37 -6.38 5.03
C MET A 96 1.03 -7.08 3.84
N PRO A 97 0.29 -7.45 2.77
CA PRO A 97 0.89 -7.94 1.54
C PRO A 97 1.91 -6.94 0.97
N LEU A 98 3.03 -7.46 0.50
CA LEU A 98 4.00 -6.64 -0.25
C LEU A 98 3.40 -6.26 -1.60
N ALA A 99 3.59 -5.04 -2.05
CA ALA A 99 3.22 -4.62 -3.38
C ALA A 99 3.83 -5.53 -4.47
N PHE A 100 3.26 -5.56 -5.67
CA PHE A 100 3.82 -6.35 -6.76
C PHE A 100 5.28 -5.96 -7.02
N ASP A 101 6.10 -6.98 -7.24
CA ASP A 101 7.52 -6.76 -7.52
C ASP A 101 7.71 -5.90 -8.78
N GLY A 102 8.73 -5.05 -8.76
CA GLY A 102 9.01 -4.10 -9.84
C GLY A 102 8.03 -2.94 -9.97
N SER A 103 7.02 -2.82 -9.08
CA SER A 103 6.08 -1.69 -9.12
C SER A 103 6.73 -0.37 -8.71
N ARG A 104 6.19 0.74 -9.25
CA ARG A 104 6.58 2.13 -8.94
C ARG A 104 5.32 2.97 -8.76
N ASP A 105 5.44 4.07 -8.03
CA ASP A 105 4.33 5.00 -7.85
C ASP A 105 3.87 5.61 -9.18
N LEU A 106 2.62 6.02 -9.25
CA LEU A 106 2.02 6.56 -10.47
C LEU A 106 2.64 7.87 -10.93
N LYS A 107 3.46 8.55 -10.11
CA LYS A 107 4.23 9.73 -10.55
C LYS A 107 5.06 9.46 -11.79
N ILE A 108 5.52 8.21 -11.95
CA ILE A 108 6.27 7.81 -13.14
C ILE A 108 5.46 7.97 -14.45
N ILE A 109 4.12 7.97 -14.35
CA ILE A 109 3.20 8.05 -15.50
C ILE A 109 2.60 9.46 -15.66
N GLU A 110 2.50 10.24 -14.59
CA GLU A 110 2.04 11.63 -14.62
C GLU A 110 2.92 12.55 -15.45
N ILE A 111 4.09 12.07 -15.84
CA ILE A 111 5.14 12.90 -16.38
C ILE A 111 5.00 13.09 -17.87
N TYR A 112 3.93 13.70 -18.25
CA TYR A 112 3.86 14.52 -19.44
C TYR A 112 3.85 16.01 -19.05
N SER A 113 4.86 16.45 -18.31
CA SER A 113 5.19 17.86 -18.33
C SER A 113 5.70 18.17 -19.72
N VAL A 114 5.05 19.08 -20.40
CA VAL A 114 5.43 19.62 -21.71
C VAL A 114 6.97 19.68 -21.83
N GLY A 115 7.54 18.91 -22.76
CA GLY A 115 8.94 18.96 -23.12
C GLY A 115 9.91 18.01 -22.41
N LYS A 116 9.46 17.08 -21.56
CA LYS A 116 10.35 16.05 -20.99
C LYS A 116 9.78 14.65 -21.18
N THR A 117 10.56 13.73 -21.71
CA THR A 117 10.20 12.31 -21.81
C THR A 117 10.30 11.63 -20.44
N ILE A 118 9.56 10.51 -20.24
CA ILE A 118 9.71 9.66 -19.06
C ILE A 118 11.19 9.33 -18.82
N GLU A 119 11.93 9.03 -19.89
CA GLU A 119 13.36 8.71 -19.88
C GLU A 119 14.22 9.82 -19.25
N GLN A 120 13.97 11.06 -19.61
CA GLN A 120 14.73 12.20 -19.07
C GLN A 120 14.48 12.42 -17.58
N LYS A 121 13.30 12.05 -17.09
CA LYS A 121 12.92 12.23 -15.69
C LYS A 121 13.23 10.99 -14.83
N TYR A 122 13.19 9.78 -15.40
CA TYR A 122 13.47 8.51 -14.71
C TYR A 122 14.46 7.62 -15.48
N PRO A 123 15.69 8.07 -15.71
CA PRO A 123 16.68 7.36 -16.54
C PRO A 123 17.06 5.98 -15.97
N LYS A 124 16.70 5.70 -14.72
CA LYS A 124 16.99 4.41 -14.05
C LYS A 124 15.95 3.32 -14.34
N PHE A 125 14.87 3.63 -15.06
CA PHE A 125 13.77 2.69 -15.31
C PHE A 125 13.40 2.60 -16.79
N PRO A 126 14.33 2.14 -17.66
CA PRO A 126 14.13 2.15 -19.11
C PRO A 126 12.96 1.28 -19.58
N GLU A 127 12.59 0.22 -18.85
CA GLU A 127 11.43 -0.62 -19.17
C GLU A 127 10.09 0.13 -19.07
N TRP A 128 10.01 1.15 -18.25
CA TRP A 128 8.83 1.99 -18.12
C TRP A 128 8.61 2.88 -19.33
N HIS A 129 9.69 3.40 -19.93
CA HIS A 129 9.63 4.25 -21.11
C HIS A 129 8.93 3.54 -22.26
N LYS A 130 9.38 2.31 -22.54
CA LYS A 130 8.87 1.50 -23.64
C LYS A 130 7.44 1.00 -23.38
N LYS A 131 7.10 0.72 -22.11
CA LYS A 131 5.83 0.11 -21.74
C LYS A 131 4.67 1.10 -21.62
N TYR A 132 4.95 2.37 -21.40
CA TYR A 132 3.94 3.41 -21.17
C TYR A 132 4.05 4.63 -22.08
N GLU A 133 4.83 4.55 -23.17
CA GLU A 133 4.91 5.60 -24.17
C GLU A 133 3.56 5.84 -24.85
N LEU A 134 3.09 7.10 -24.89
CA LEU A 134 1.80 7.43 -25.50
C LEU A 134 1.79 7.23 -27.02
N ASP A 135 2.93 7.43 -27.65
CA ASP A 135 3.06 7.36 -29.11
C ASP A 135 3.11 5.93 -29.65
N THR A 136 3.05 4.93 -28.77
CA THR A 136 3.02 3.53 -29.15
C THR A 136 1.67 2.88 -28.81
N PRO A 137 1.11 2.04 -29.70
CA PRO A 137 -0.13 1.30 -29.41
C PRO A 137 -0.03 0.50 -28.11
N GLN A 138 1.10 -0.13 -27.85
CA GLN A 138 1.30 -0.93 -26.64
C GLN A 138 1.34 -0.07 -25.37
N GLY A 139 1.98 1.10 -25.43
CA GLY A 139 2.01 2.02 -24.30
C GLY A 139 0.63 2.56 -23.96
N PHE A 140 -0.17 2.88 -24.98
CA PHE A 140 -1.58 3.26 -24.80
C PHE A 140 -2.39 2.13 -24.16
N ILE A 141 -2.30 0.88 -24.68
CA ILE A 141 -2.98 -0.28 -24.10
C ILE A 141 -2.59 -0.50 -22.63
N ASN A 142 -1.32 -0.40 -22.29
CA ASN A 142 -0.86 -0.58 -20.93
C ASN A 142 -1.40 0.50 -19.97
N ARG A 143 -1.54 1.74 -20.45
CA ARG A 143 -2.18 2.83 -19.69
C ARG A 143 -3.65 2.53 -19.42
N ILE A 144 -4.39 2.06 -20.44
CA ILE A 144 -5.79 1.67 -20.28
C ILE A 144 -5.94 0.50 -19.31
N LYS A 145 -5.08 -0.51 -19.39
CA LYS A 145 -5.07 -1.64 -18.42
C LYS A 145 -4.83 -1.17 -17.00
N MET A 146 -3.84 -0.29 -16.81
CA MET A 146 -3.52 0.27 -15.51
C MET A 146 -4.71 1.07 -14.93
N LEU A 147 -5.33 1.94 -15.75
CA LEU A 147 -6.50 2.72 -15.33
C LEU A 147 -7.70 1.83 -15.02
N HIS A 148 -7.92 0.78 -15.82
CA HIS A 148 -8.95 -0.22 -15.56
C HIS A 148 -8.73 -0.92 -14.21
N ASN A 149 -7.51 -1.42 -13.96
CA ASN A 149 -7.17 -2.08 -12.72
C ASN A 149 -7.26 -1.13 -11.51
N TRP A 150 -6.90 0.15 -11.70
CA TRP A 150 -7.06 1.17 -10.68
C TRP A 150 -8.54 1.44 -10.36
N ALA A 151 -9.38 1.59 -11.38
CA ALA A 151 -10.83 1.77 -11.17
C ALA A 151 -11.45 0.56 -10.45
N LEU A 152 -11.06 -0.66 -10.82
CA LEU A 152 -11.52 -1.87 -10.16
C LEU A 152 -11.03 -1.98 -8.70
N ALA A 153 -9.78 -1.58 -8.42
CA ALA A 153 -9.27 -1.52 -7.04
C ALA A 153 -10.09 -0.53 -6.19
N THR A 154 -10.44 0.62 -6.75
CA THR A 154 -11.29 1.63 -6.10
C THR A 154 -12.69 1.09 -5.82
N GLU A 155 -13.28 0.39 -6.79
CA GLU A 155 -14.57 -0.28 -6.62
C GLU A 155 -14.53 -1.30 -5.48
N ILE A 156 -13.52 -2.16 -5.43
CA ILE A 156 -13.36 -3.16 -4.37
C ILE A 156 -13.30 -2.50 -2.98
N ILE A 157 -12.59 -1.38 -2.87
CA ILE A 157 -12.48 -0.64 -1.61
C ILE A 157 -13.82 -0.03 -1.21
N HIS A 158 -14.49 0.64 -2.13
CA HIS A 158 -15.71 1.38 -1.85
C HIS A 158 -16.96 0.49 -1.80
N ASN A 159 -16.95 -0.70 -2.39
CA ASN A 159 -18.13 -1.57 -2.49
C ASN A 159 -18.69 -2.03 -1.14
N SER A 160 -17.88 -2.02 -0.10
CA SER A 160 -18.36 -2.29 1.27
C SER A 160 -19.22 -1.17 1.86
N GLY A 161 -19.16 0.04 1.27
CA GLY A 161 -19.75 1.26 1.81
C GLY A 161 -19.09 1.78 3.10
N LYS A 162 -17.98 1.16 3.53
CA LYS A 162 -17.33 1.46 4.82
C LYS A 162 -16.01 2.22 4.67
N TYR A 163 -15.30 2.02 3.56
CA TYR A 163 -13.96 2.54 3.34
C TYR A 163 -13.95 3.67 2.32
N ILE A 164 -13.27 4.75 2.65
CA ILE A 164 -13.12 5.93 1.80
C ILE A 164 -11.63 6.21 1.64
N ILE A 165 -11.16 6.28 0.40
CA ILE A 165 -9.79 6.70 0.08
C ILE A 165 -9.77 8.23 0.22
N VAL A 166 -9.15 8.73 1.28
CA VAL A 166 -9.05 10.18 1.56
C VAL A 166 -7.80 10.79 0.95
N ASP A 167 -6.65 10.10 1.09
CA ASP A 167 -5.37 10.57 0.56
C ASP A 167 -5.08 9.93 -0.80
N LEU A 168 -5.93 10.28 -1.79
CA LEU A 168 -5.77 9.80 -3.16
C LEU A 168 -4.66 10.57 -3.87
N LYS A 169 -3.46 10.02 -3.86
CA LYS A 169 -2.29 10.60 -4.52
C LYS A 169 -1.49 9.52 -5.25
N PRO A 170 -0.69 9.91 -6.27
CA PRO A 170 0.08 8.96 -7.08
C PRO A 170 1.02 8.06 -6.29
N GLU A 171 1.54 8.53 -5.15
CA GLU A 171 2.45 7.76 -4.30
C GLU A 171 1.77 6.59 -3.59
N ASN A 172 0.44 6.66 -3.41
CA ASN A 172 -0.35 5.62 -2.74
C ASN A 172 -0.86 4.55 -3.70
N VAL A 173 -0.54 4.68 -5.00
CA VAL A 173 -0.88 3.70 -6.04
C VAL A 173 0.38 3.31 -6.79
N LEU A 174 0.76 2.04 -6.68
CA LEU A 174 1.94 1.52 -7.35
C LEU A 174 1.50 0.70 -8.57
N ALA A 175 2.14 0.90 -9.70
CA ALA A 175 1.91 0.14 -10.91
C ALA A 175 3.16 -0.63 -11.35
N THR A 176 2.97 -1.75 -12.03
CA THR A 176 4.05 -2.51 -12.68
C THR A 176 4.11 -2.17 -14.18
N PRO A 177 5.21 -2.49 -14.89
CA PRO A 177 5.31 -2.26 -16.33
C PRO A 177 4.24 -2.95 -17.18
N ASP A 178 3.56 -3.97 -16.66
CA ASP A 178 2.48 -4.71 -17.34
C ASP A 178 1.07 -4.28 -16.88
N GLY A 179 0.97 -3.22 -16.08
CA GLY A 179 -0.31 -2.58 -15.70
C GLY A 179 -1.00 -3.17 -14.46
N ARG A 180 -0.33 -4.04 -13.69
CA ARG A 180 -0.86 -4.47 -12.38
C ARG A 180 -0.78 -3.32 -11.38
N ILE A 181 -1.73 -3.26 -10.45
CA ILE A 181 -1.86 -2.20 -9.47
C ILE A 181 -1.72 -2.73 -8.04
N SER A 182 -0.97 -2.01 -7.21
CA SER A 182 -0.97 -2.19 -5.77
C SER A 182 -1.40 -0.88 -5.09
N VAL A 183 -2.41 -0.95 -4.23
CA VAL A 183 -2.84 0.18 -3.39
C VAL A 183 -2.13 0.06 -2.06
N VAL A 184 -1.37 1.08 -1.70
CA VAL A 184 -0.58 1.13 -0.46
C VAL A 184 -1.10 2.21 0.49
N ASP A 185 -0.56 2.28 1.70
CA ASP A 185 -0.92 3.26 2.74
C ASP A 185 -2.42 3.22 3.12
N THR A 186 -3.00 2.01 3.14
CA THR A 186 -4.42 1.79 3.39
C THR A 186 -4.87 2.19 4.80
N ASP A 187 -3.97 2.33 5.76
CA ASP A 187 -4.25 2.88 7.09
C ASP A 187 -4.57 4.39 7.06
N SER A 188 -4.34 5.07 5.92
CA SER A 188 -4.81 6.43 5.68
C SER A 188 -6.31 6.52 5.32
N PHE A 189 -6.99 5.42 5.00
CA PHE A 189 -8.41 5.45 4.63
C PHE A 189 -9.28 5.93 5.78
N GLN A 190 -10.34 6.68 5.47
CA GLN A 190 -11.42 6.89 6.42
C GLN A 190 -12.30 5.65 6.50
N ILE A 191 -12.75 5.30 7.68
CA ILE A 191 -13.64 4.17 7.92
C ILE A 191 -14.90 4.68 8.60
N VAL A 192 -16.06 4.36 8.03
CA VAL A 192 -17.39 4.65 8.60
C VAL A 192 -18.19 3.36 8.61
N ASP A 193 -18.47 2.81 9.80
CA ASP A 193 -19.26 1.58 9.96
C ASP A 193 -20.23 1.74 11.13
N GLY A 194 -21.44 2.17 10.84
CA GLY A 194 -22.44 2.50 11.85
C GLY A 194 -21.95 3.61 12.78
N ALA A 195 -21.84 3.32 14.08
CA ALA A 195 -21.33 4.26 15.07
C ALA A 195 -19.80 4.39 15.09
N LYS A 196 -19.07 3.49 14.43
CA LYS A 196 -17.61 3.54 14.35
C LYS A 196 -17.18 4.49 13.25
N ASN A 197 -16.36 5.46 13.61
CA ASN A 197 -15.78 6.42 12.68
C ASN A 197 -14.29 6.60 12.98
N PHE A 198 -13.45 6.16 12.05
CA PHE A 198 -12.00 6.39 12.10
C PHE A 198 -11.66 7.39 10.99
N PRO A 199 -11.38 8.64 11.33
CA PRO A 199 -11.08 9.66 10.33
C PRO A 199 -9.84 9.31 9.52
N GLY A 200 -9.83 9.70 8.27
CA GLY A 200 -8.62 9.73 7.46
C GLY A 200 -7.73 10.92 7.88
N PRO A 201 -6.45 10.92 7.46
CA PRO A 201 -5.60 12.09 7.61
C PRO A 201 -6.18 13.27 6.81
N VAL A 202 -5.65 14.47 7.06
CA VAL A 202 -5.91 15.61 6.18
C VAL A 202 -5.37 15.28 4.80
N ALA A 203 -6.21 15.39 3.80
CA ALA A 203 -5.88 15.08 2.43
C ALA A 203 -4.77 16.02 1.89
N THR A 204 -3.99 15.54 0.93
CA THR A 204 -2.92 16.32 0.31
C THR A 204 -3.55 17.45 -0.51
N PRO A 205 -3.30 18.75 -0.22
CA PRO A 205 -4.01 19.89 -0.82
C PRO A 205 -3.92 19.97 -2.35
N GLU A 206 -2.87 19.42 -2.93
CA GLU A 206 -2.61 19.45 -4.38
C GLU A 206 -3.59 18.58 -5.20
N TYR A 207 -4.39 17.74 -4.54
CA TYR A 207 -5.32 16.79 -5.18
C TYR A 207 -6.79 17.05 -4.82
N PHE A 208 -7.11 18.28 -4.40
CA PHE A 208 -8.48 18.74 -4.08
C PHE A 208 -8.83 20.02 -4.84
#